data_c65af1778ba4009e4c993ecf05e9020f
#
_entry.id   c65af1778ba4009e4c993ecf05e9020f
#
_cell.length_a   1.000
_cell.length_b   1.000
_cell.length_c   1.000
_cell.angle_alpha   90.00
_cell.angle_beta   90.00
_cell.angle_gamma   90.00
#
_symmetry.space_group_name_H-M   'P 1'
#
loop_
_entity.id
_entity.type
_entity.pdbx_description
1 polymer ?
#
loop_
_entity_poly.entity_id
_entity_poly.type
_entity_poly.pdbx_seq_one_letter_code
_entity_poly.pdbx_strand_id
1 'polypeptide(L)'
;MKYMKILAAMLVLLATNCAYAEETKVTNQNPMEWTINSTEEFTGVSKDAPIWHILQETKLGVFAYDERSVGYAMDKENVDKNIIAVTVKTVFTDKNALKQLQDKYASKLQGKEKPQYWLLKMRFDMAQKLYTIDKTEYYTNKNTLLDTTERKGDMVAIPEESFAEAMYVECQAWLQEAEKAAEK
;
A
#
# COMPACT_ATOMS: atom_id res chain seq x y z
N MET A 1 -16.27 15.45 -12.49
CA MET A 1 -14.97 16.01 -12.95
C MET A 1 -14.16 16.74 -11.88
N LYS A 2 -14.76 17.43 -10.89
CA LYS A 2 -14.01 18.08 -9.76
C LYS A 2 -13.22 17.09 -8.89
N TYR A 3 -13.76 15.89 -8.64
CA TYR A 3 -13.14 14.89 -7.76
C TYR A 3 -11.97 14.13 -8.39
N MET A 4 -11.91 14.03 -9.70
CA MET A 4 -10.79 13.40 -10.42
C MET A 4 -9.51 14.22 -10.32
N LYS A 5 -9.62 15.55 -10.18
CA LYS A 5 -8.47 16.46 -9.97
C LYS A 5 -7.89 16.34 -8.54
N ILE A 6 -8.73 16.04 -7.54
CA ILE A 6 -8.29 15.86 -6.15
C ILE A 6 -7.53 14.54 -5.98
N LEU A 7 -7.97 13.48 -6.68
CA LEU A 7 -7.28 12.19 -6.64
C LEU A 7 -5.92 12.24 -7.36
N ALA A 8 -5.87 12.99 -8.48
CA ALA A 8 -4.60 13.24 -9.18
C ALA A 8 -3.66 14.13 -8.35
N ALA A 9 -4.19 15.12 -7.61
CA ALA A 9 -3.40 15.95 -6.70
C ALA A 9 -2.88 15.14 -5.49
N MET A 10 -3.63 14.17 -4.98
CA MET A 10 -3.16 13.27 -3.93
C MET A 10 -2.07 12.31 -4.42
N LEU A 11 -2.15 11.84 -5.67
CA LEU A 11 -1.11 11.00 -6.27
C LEU A 11 0.18 11.81 -6.56
N VAL A 12 0.05 13.06 -6.93
CA VAL A 12 1.19 13.99 -7.14
C VAL A 12 1.82 14.38 -5.80
N LEU A 13 1.04 14.52 -4.72
CA LEU A 13 1.56 14.73 -3.37
C LEU A 13 2.38 13.53 -2.84
N LEU A 14 2.12 12.32 -3.33
CA LEU A 14 2.92 11.14 -3.01
C LEU A 14 4.33 11.20 -3.63
N ALA A 15 4.48 11.87 -4.77
CA ALA A 15 5.77 11.96 -5.47
C ALA A 15 6.66 13.12 -4.97
N THR A 16 6.09 14.17 -4.35
CA THR A 16 6.85 15.39 -4.04
C THR A 16 7.23 15.56 -2.56
N ASN A 17 6.77 14.70 -1.65
CA ASN A 17 6.98 14.88 -0.20
C ASN A 17 8.04 13.94 0.43
N CYS A 18 8.84 13.22 -0.35
CA CYS A 18 9.89 12.36 0.20
C CYS A 18 11.18 13.10 0.60
N ALA A 19 11.31 14.38 0.33
CA ALA A 19 12.48 15.15 0.70
C ALA A 19 12.25 15.89 2.01
N TYR A 20 12.46 15.26 3.16
CA TYR A 20 12.92 15.81 4.44
C TYR A 20 12.61 14.82 5.56
N ALA A 21 13.57 13.95 5.85
CA ALA A 21 13.59 13.20 7.10
C ALA A 21 14.14 14.11 8.20
N GLU A 22 13.28 14.82 8.90
CA GLU A 22 13.59 15.37 10.21
C GLU A 22 13.25 14.33 11.26
N GLU A 23 14.25 13.90 12.03
CA GLU A 23 14.09 12.99 13.18
C GLU A 23 13.10 13.61 14.18
N THR A 24 11.85 13.24 14.10
CA THR A 24 10.89 13.43 15.18
C THR A 24 10.87 12.15 16.01
N LYS A 25 11.26 12.25 17.29
CA LYS A 25 11.09 11.20 18.32
C LYS A 25 9.65 10.71 18.27
N VAL A 26 9.46 9.56 17.63
CA VAL A 26 8.19 8.84 17.61
C VAL A 26 8.05 8.17 18.97
N THR A 27 7.02 8.55 19.72
CA THR A 27 6.54 7.76 20.85
C THR A 27 6.27 6.33 20.36
N ASN A 28 6.80 5.37 21.07
CA ASN A 28 6.94 3.95 20.79
C ASN A 28 5.60 3.21 20.65
N GLN A 29 4.73 3.62 19.72
CA GLN A 29 3.52 2.89 19.37
C GLN A 29 3.61 2.52 17.89
N ASN A 30 3.89 1.25 17.63
CA ASN A 30 3.90 0.69 16.28
C ASN A 30 2.49 0.86 15.65
N PRO A 31 2.32 1.68 14.57
CA PRO A 31 1.00 1.88 13.95
C PRO A 31 0.38 0.59 13.44
N MET A 32 1.17 -0.47 13.27
CA MET A 32 0.69 -1.80 12.87
C MET A 32 0.08 -2.58 14.04
N GLU A 33 0.40 -2.26 15.30
CA GLU A 33 -0.19 -2.89 16.48
C GLU A 33 -1.63 -2.44 16.75
N TRP A 34 -2.03 -1.27 16.24
CA TRP A 34 -3.40 -0.78 16.40
C TRP A 34 -4.45 -1.57 15.63
N THR A 35 -4.04 -2.47 14.74
CA THR A 35 -4.96 -3.38 14.05
C THR A 35 -5.25 -4.66 14.81
N ILE A 36 -4.59 -4.89 15.96
CA ILE A 36 -4.67 -6.15 16.73
C ILE A 36 -5.56 -6.05 17.97
N ASN A 37 -6.06 -4.85 18.32
CA ASN A 37 -6.95 -4.68 19.46
C ASN A 37 -8.43 -4.97 19.15
N SER A 38 -8.73 -6.04 18.43
CA SER A 38 -9.99 -6.74 18.61
C SER A 38 -9.76 -7.83 19.66
N THR A 39 -10.39 -7.69 20.80
CA THR A 39 -10.45 -8.66 21.90
C THR A 39 -11.24 -9.92 21.48
N GLU A 40 -10.88 -10.57 20.39
CA GLU A 40 -11.27 -11.92 20.08
C GLU A 40 -10.04 -12.79 20.28
N GLU A 41 -10.16 -13.78 21.15
CA GLU A 41 -9.14 -14.80 21.41
C GLU A 41 -8.68 -15.38 20.07
N PHE A 42 -7.47 -15.03 19.67
CA PHE A 42 -6.86 -15.47 18.43
C PHE A 42 -6.43 -16.92 18.59
N THR A 43 -7.33 -17.85 18.44
CA THR A 43 -7.06 -19.29 18.48
C THR A 43 -6.66 -19.86 17.12
N GLY A 44 -5.85 -19.14 16.36
CA GLY A 44 -5.23 -19.66 15.13
C GLY A 44 -4.86 -18.56 14.16
N VAL A 45 -3.58 -18.37 13.93
CA VAL A 45 -3.10 -17.60 12.78
C VAL A 45 -3.50 -18.36 11.53
N SER A 46 -4.42 -17.85 10.74
CA SER A 46 -4.72 -18.40 9.42
C SER A 46 -3.42 -18.46 8.62
N LYS A 47 -3.15 -19.61 7.97
CA LYS A 47 -1.99 -19.75 7.08
C LYS A 47 -2.01 -18.72 5.94
N ASP A 48 -3.16 -18.11 5.69
CA ASP A 48 -3.39 -17.12 4.64
C ASP A 48 -3.40 -15.67 5.14
N ALA A 49 -3.13 -15.45 6.45
CA ALA A 49 -3.06 -14.10 6.99
C ALA A 49 -1.87 -13.33 6.40
N PRO A 50 -2.03 -12.05 6.02
CA PRO A 50 -0.94 -11.26 5.45
C PRO A 50 0.21 -11.10 6.46
N ILE A 51 1.45 -11.12 5.96
CA ILE A 51 2.66 -10.81 6.73
C ILE A 51 3.13 -9.43 6.30
N TRP A 52 2.92 -8.43 7.17
CA TRP A 52 3.24 -7.05 6.86
C TRP A 52 4.68 -6.70 7.25
N HIS A 53 5.45 -6.22 6.27
CA HIS A 53 6.77 -5.63 6.47
C HIS A 53 6.69 -4.12 6.23
N ILE A 54 7.20 -3.34 7.20
CA ILE A 54 7.29 -1.88 7.04
C ILE A 54 8.33 -1.58 5.97
N LEU A 55 7.91 -0.86 4.95
CA LEU A 55 8.73 -0.44 3.84
C LEU A 55 9.33 0.96 4.09
N GLN A 56 8.47 1.89 4.50
CA GLN A 56 8.85 3.30 4.69
C GLN A 56 7.87 4.01 5.61
N GLU A 57 8.39 4.94 6.42
CA GLU A 57 7.61 5.90 7.17
C GLU A 57 7.78 7.29 6.56
N THR A 58 6.67 8.01 6.39
CA THR A 58 6.64 9.36 5.83
C THR A 58 5.72 10.25 6.65
N LYS A 59 5.67 11.55 6.35
CA LYS A 59 4.69 12.48 6.95
C LYS A 59 3.24 12.08 6.65
N LEU A 60 2.98 11.42 5.53
CA LEU A 60 1.65 10.95 5.15
C LEU A 60 1.19 9.76 6.00
N GLY A 61 2.12 8.83 6.30
CA GLY A 61 1.81 7.61 7.01
C GLY A 61 2.90 6.56 6.90
N VAL A 62 2.56 5.37 7.36
CA VAL A 62 3.41 4.18 7.33
C VAL A 62 3.02 3.32 6.14
N PHE A 63 3.98 3.00 5.30
CA PHE A 63 3.85 2.10 4.17
C PHE A 63 4.40 0.72 4.54
N ALA A 64 3.60 -0.30 4.32
CA ALA A 64 3.99 -1.68 4.54
C ALA A 64 3.52 -2.55 3.36
N TYR A 65 4.21 -3.63 3.06
CA TYR A 65 3.80 -4.60 2.05
C TYR A 65 3.52 -5.96 2.68
N ASP A 66 2.64 -6.71 2.05
CA ASP A 66 2.37 -8.09 2.42
C ASP A 66 3.35 -9.00 1.68
N GLU A 67 4.31 -9.60 2.41
CA GLU A 67 5.33 -10.52 1.88
C GLU A 67 4.71 -11.67 1.09
N ARG A 68 3.59 -12.21 1.54
CA ARG A 68 2.92 -13.33 0.89
C ARG A 68 2.25 -12.97 -0.42
N SER A 69 2.02 -11.68 -0.64
CA SER A 69 1.40 -11.18 -1.87
C SER A 69 2.40 -10.91 -2.98
N VAL A 70 3.71 -10.94 -2.69
CA VAL A 70 4.75 -10.72 -3.69
C VAL A 70 4.85 -11.96 -4.58
N GLY A 71 4.70 -11.77 -5.88
CA GLY A 71 4.74 -12.86 -6.83
C GLY A 71 4.64 -12.40 -8.28
N TYR A 72 4.86 -13.34 -9.20
CA TYR A 72 4.65 -13.05 -10.63
C TYR A 72 3.19 -12.69 -10.90
N ALA A 73 2.98 -11.66 -11.71
CA ALA A 73 1.64 -11.32 -12.13
C ALA A 73 1.06 -12.38 -13.07
N MET A 74 -0.21 -12.68 -12.86
CA MET A 74 -0.95 -13.60 -13.71
C MET A 74 -1.93 -12.83 -14.57
N ASP A 75 -1.89 -13.01 -15.88
CA ASP A 75 -2.95 -12.59 -16.80
C ASP A 75 -3.63 -13.85 -17.34
N LYS A 76 -4.84 -14.11 -16.84
CA LYS A 76 -5.63 -15.34 -17.09
C LYS A 76 -4.84 -16.59 -16.69
N GLU A 77 -4.31 -17.34 -17.70
CA GLU A 77 -3.53 -18.56 -17.48
C GLU A 77 -2.02 -18.36 -17.70
N ASN A 78 -1.62 -17.15 -18.10
CA ASN A 78 -0.22 -16.84 -18.39
C ASN A 78 0.44 -16.12 -17.22
N VAL A 79 1.60 -16.62 -16.80
CA VAL A 79 2.48 -15.98 -15.84
C VAL A 79 3.44 -15.07 -16.59
N ASP A 80 3.40 -13.77 -16.34
CA ASP A 80 4.40 -12.84 -16.86
C ASP A 80 5.54 -12.73 -15.85
N LYS A 81 6.69 -13.33 -16.16
CA LYS A 81 7.86 -13.32 -15.27
C LYS A 81 8.56 -11.96 -15.19
N ASN A 82 8.24 -11.02 -16.05
CA ASN A 82 8.77 -9.66 -15.97
C ASN A 82 7.92 -8.77 -15.06
N ILE A 83 6.69 -9.17 -14.75
CA ILE A 83 5.78 -8.37 -13.95
C ILE A 83 5.62 -8.99 -12.57
N ILE A 84 5.97 -8.23 -11.53
CA ILE A 84 5.74 -8.61 -10.13
C ILE A 84 4.52 -7.87 -9.60
N ALA A 85 3.60 -8.61 -8.99
CA ALA A 85 2.44 -8.07 -8.28
C ALA A 85 2.71 -8.06 -6.77
N VAL A 86 2.17 -7.06 -6.08
CA VAL A 86 2.27 -6.93 -4.62
C VAL A 86 1.11 -6.13 -4.05
N THR A 87 0.73 -6.43 -2.80
CA THR A 87 -0.24 -5.66 -2.03
C THR A 87 0.50 -4.78 -1.02
N VAL A 88 0.26 -3.47 -1.10
CA VAL A 88 0.83 -2.47 -0.19
C VAL A 88 -0.29 -1.88 0.67
N LYS A 89 -0.03 -1.72 1.96
CA LYS A 89 -0.90 -1.05 2.93
C LYS A 89 -0.27 0.28 3.35
N THR A 90 -1.06 1.36 3.32
CA THR A 90 -0.63 2.63 3.91
C THR A 90 -1.57 3.00 5.05
N VAL A 91 -1.04 3.07 6.26
CA VAL A 91 -1.75 3.57 7.43
C VAL A 91 -1.50 5.06 7.55
N PHE A 92 -2.55 5.87 7.42
CA PHE A 92 -2.43 7.32 7.44
C PHE A 92 -2.15 7.84 8.85
N THR A 93 -1.16 8.72 8.98
CA THR A 93 -0.83 9.46 10.22
C THR A 93 -0.99 10.97 10.04
N ASP A 94 -1.00 11.47 8.80
CA ASP A 94 -1.22 12.89 8.51
C ASP A 94 -2.67 13.31 8.83
N LYS A 95 -2.82 14.29 9.71
CA LYS A 95 -4.13 14.79 10.16
C LYS A 95 -4.94 15.44 9.04
N ASN A 96 -4.27 16.10 8.08
CA ASN A 96 -4.96 16.76 6.98
C ASN A 96 -5.48 15.72 5.97
N ALA A 97 -4.67 14.71 5.65
CA ALA A 97 -5.08 13.59 4.81
C ALA A 97 -6.27 12.84 5.43
N LEU A 98 -6.20 12.51 6.73
CA LEU A 98 -7.30 11.87 7.45
C LEU A 98 -8.56 12.72 7.46
N LYS A 99 -8.46 14.04 7.66
CA LYS A 99 -9.60 14.94 7.60
C LYS A 99 -10.23 14.98 6.20
N GLN A 100 -9.43 15.08 5.14
CA GLN A 100 -9.93 15.05 3.76
C GLN A 100 -10.66 13.74 3.46
N LEU A 101 -10.14 12.59 3.91
CA LEU A 101 -10.79 11.30 3.75
C LEU A 101 -12.08 11.24 4.57
N GLN A 102 -12.09 11.77 5.79
CA GLN A 102 -13.28 11.83 6.63
C GLN A 102 -14.38 12.68 5.99
N ASP A 103 -14.04 13.84 5.45
CA ASP A 103 -14.99 14.71 4.77
C ASP A 103 -15.51 14.04 3.47
N LYS A 104 -14.61 13.40 2.70
CA LYS A 104 -14.97 12.67 1.48
C LYS A 104 -15.97 11.53 1.73
N TYR A 105 -15.76 10.78 2.81
CA TYR A 105 -16.53 9.56 3.10
C TYR A 105 -17.54 9.75 4.24
N ALA A 106 -17.85 10.98 4.65
CA ALA A 106 -18.73 11.28 5.77
C ALA A 106 -20.07 10.53 5.73
N SER A 107 -20.66 10.38 4.53
CA SER A 107 -21.95 9.68 4.34
C SER A 107 -21.87 8.14 4.47
N LYS A 108 -20.65 7.57 4.43
CA LYS A 108 -20.42 6.13 4.52
C LYS A 108 -19.94 5.70 5.92
N LEU A 109 -19.48 6.64 6.74
CA LEU A 109 -18.99 6.37 8.09
C LEU A 109 -20.12 6.12 9.06
N GLN A 110 -19.98 5.09 9.90
CA GLN A 110 -20.97 4.72 10.90
C GLN A 110 -20.44 4.91 12.33
N GLY A 111 -21.21 5.61 13.14
CA GLY A 111 -20.90 5.81 14.56
C GLY A 111 -19.54 6.48 14.79
N LYS A 112 -18.58 5.75 15.37
CA LYS A 112 -17.22 6.24 15.68
C LYS A 112 -16.17 5.81 14.64
N GLU A 113 -16.59 5.30 13.50
CA GLU A 113 -15.67 4.91 12.45
C GLU A 113 -14.94 6.12 11.85
N LYS A 114 -13.68 5.89 11.50
CA LYS A 114 -12.82 6.90 10.86
C LYS A 114 -12.02 6.23 9.76
N PRO A 115 -11.77 6.89 8.62
CA PRO A 115 -10.81 6.40 7.63
C PRO A 115 -9.46 6.21 8.32
N GLN A 116 -8.76 5.12 8.00
CA GLN A 116 -7.48 4.82 8.64
C GLN A 116 -6.41 4.40 7.66
N TYR A 117 -6.72 3.53 6.70
CA TYR A 117 -5.73 2.99 5.79
C TYR A 117 -6.31 2.72 4.41
N TRP A 118 -5.43 2.53 3.45
CA TRP A 118 -5.77 1.94 2.16
C TRP A 118 -4.93 0.70 1.88
N LEU A 119 -5.44 -0.14 0.96
CA LEU A 119 -4.70 -1.20 0.30
C LEU A 119 -4.53 -0.84 -1.16
N LEU A 120 -3.31 -0.99 -1.65
CA LEU A 120 -2.94 -0.78 -3.04
C LEU A 120 -2.53 -2.14 -3.64
N LYS A 121 -3.16 -2.56 -4.73
CA LYS A 121 -2.64 -3.64 -5.56
C LYS A 121 -1.78 -3.03 -6.65
N MET A 122 -0.50 -3.33 -6.61
CA MET A 122 0.50 -2.74 -7.50
C MET A 122 1.12 -3.82 -8.37
N ARG A 123 1.55 -3.41 -9.56
CA ARG A 123 2.40 -4.22 -10.44
C ARG A 123 3.62 -3.42 -10.84
N PHE A 124 4.74 -4.13 -10.95
CA PHE A 124 6.03 -3.59 -11.34
C PHE A 124 6.56 -4.34 -12.56
N ASP A 125 6.91 -3.62 -13.63
CA ASP A 125 7.70 -4.16 -14.74
C ASP A 125 9.19 -4.07 -14.35
N MET A 126 9.76 -5.24 -14.08
CA MET A 126 11.13 -5.36 -13.59
C MET A 126 12.16 -5.07 -14.67
N ALA A 127 11.81 -5.27 -15.95
CA ALA A 127 12.69 -5.03 -17.09
C ALA A 127 12.74 -3.54 -17.48
N GLN A 128 11.59 -2.85 -17.42
CA GLN A 128 11.48 -1.46 -17.87
C GLN A 128 11.50 -0.43 -16.73
N LYS A 129 11.56 -0.88 -15.48
CA LYS A 129 11.46 -0.03 -14.27
C LYS A 129 10.19 0.86 -14.28
N LEU A 130 9.05 0.22 -14.55
CA LEU A 130 7.74 0.88 -14.57
C LEU A 130 6.86 0.29 -13.45
N TYR A 131 5.82 1.03 -13.07
CA TYR A 131 4.81 0.53 -12.13
C TYR A 131 3.41 1.02 -12.47
N THR A 132 2.40 0.34 -11.92
CA THR A 132 1.01 0.77 -11.92
C THR A 132 0.34 0.41 -10.60
N ILE A 133 -0.71 1.15 -10.25
CA ILE A 133 -1.63 0.81 -9.16
C ILE A 133 -2.95 0.39 -9.82
N ASP A 134 -3.23 -0.90 -9.83
CA ASP A 134 -4.42 -1.46 -10.48
C ASP A 134 -5.67 -1.26 -9.63
N LYS A 135 -5.52 -1.35 -8.30
CA LYS A 135 -6.65 -1.23 -7.36
C LYS A 135 -6.24 -0.48 -6.11
N THR A 136 -7.15 0.38 -5.65
CA THR A 136 -7.05 1.08 -4.36
C THR A 136 -8.33 0.84 -3.59
N GLU A 137 -8.22 0.36 -2.37
CA GLU A 137 -9.32 0.11 -1.43
C GLU A 137 -9.11 0.94 -0.18
N TYR A 138 -10.11 1.70 0.25
CA TYR A 138 -10.06 2.54 1.45
C TYR A 138 -10.84 1.90 2.59
N TYR A 139 -10.26 1.90 3.79
CA TYR A 139 -10.82 1.23 4.95
C TYR A 139 -10.89 2.13 6.19
N THR A 140 -11.86 1.84 7.05
CA THR A 140 -11.99 2.45 8.37
C THR A 140 -11.08 1.74 9.39
N ASN A 141 -10.99 2.33 10.59
CA ASN A 141 -10.36 1.73 11.77
C ASN A 141 -11.05 0.46 12.29
N LYS A 142 -12.19 0.09 11.71
CA LYS A 142 -12.90 -1.16 11.99
C LYS A 142 -12.89 -2.13 10.81
N ASN A 143 -11.98 -1.91 9.85
CA ASN A 143 -11.84 -2.70 8.63
C ASN A 143 -13.08 -2.66 7.71
N THR A 144 -13.94 -1.65 7.86
CA THR A 144 -15.08 -1.45 6.93
C THR A 144 -14.56 -0.85 5.63
N LEU A 145 -14.88 -1.47 4.49
CA LEU A 145 -14.53 -0.96 3.17
C LEU A 145 -15.37 0.30 2.86
N LEU A 146 -14.72 1.42 2.62
CA LEU A 146 -15.36 2.70 2.28
C LEU A 146 -15.51 2.90 0.77
N ASP A 147 -14.49 2.51 0.03
CA ASP A 147 -14.43 2.76 -1.40
C ASP A 147 -13.43 1.84 -2.10
N THR A 148 -13.68 1.56 -3.36
CA THR A 148 -12.78 0.81 -4.24
C THR A 148 -12.64 1.57 -5.54
N THR A 149 -11.40 1.73 -6.00
CA THR A 149 -11.09 2.28 -7.32
C THR A 149 -10.23 1.28 -8.07
N GLU A 150 -10.69 0.81 -9.22
CA GLU A 150 -9.91 -0.01 -10.13
C GLU A 150 -9.46 0.83 -11.32
N ARG A 151 -8.21 0.68 -11.70
CA ARG A 151 -7.64 1.34 -12.86
C ARG A 151 -6.95 0.29 -13.72
N LYS A 152 -7.35 0.22 -14.97
CA LYS A 152 -6.54 -0.37 -16.03
C LYS A 152 -5.76 0.78 -16.66
N GLY A 153 -4.67 1.17 -16.01
CA GLY A 153 -3.83 2.27 -16.48
C GLY A 153 -2.56 1.76 -17.11
N ASP A 154 -1.95 2.58 -17.96
CA ASP A 154 -0.60 2.34 -18.45
C ASP A 154 0.39 2.37 -17.28
N MET A 155 1.42 1.55 -17.38
CA MET A 155 2.53 1.62 -16.44
C MET A 155 3.32 2.91 -16.65
N VAL A 156 3.79 3.51 -15.57
CA VAL A 156 4.56 4.76 -15.59
C VAL A 156 5.92 4.55 -14.95
N ALA A 157 6.89 5.41 -15.28
CA ALA A 157 8.22 5.37 -14.68
C ALA A 157 8.13 5.52 -13.16
N ILE A 158 8.94 4.76 -12.44
CA ILE A 158 9.01 4.81 -10.98
C ILE A 158 9.69 6.13 -10.59
N PRO A 159 9.03 7.00 -9.78
CA PRO A 159 9.64 8.24 -9.31
C PRO A 159 10.78 7.92 -8.34
N GLU A 160 11.86 8.67 -8.44
CA GLU A 160 12.97 8.60 -7.49
C GLU A 160 12.51 9.01 -6.08
N GLU A 161 13.17 8.45 -5.05
CA GLU A 161 12.89 8.72 -3.63
C GLU A 161 11.43 8.50 -3.21
N SER A 162 10.71 7.63 -3.92
CA SER A 162 9.31 7.30 -3.66
C SER A 162 9.14 5.94 -2.97
N PHE A 163 7.98 5.73 -2.34
CA PHE A 163 7.63 4.42 -1.81
C PHE A 163 7.55 3.35 -2.91
N ALA A 164 7.23 3.74 -4.15
CA ALA A 164 7.22 2.83 -5.28
C ALA A 164 8.64 2.37 -5.65
N GLU A 165 9.63 3.24 -5.52
CA GLU A 165 11.03 2.86 -5.72
C GLU A 165 11.51 1.91 -4.61
N ALA A 166 11.18 2.21 -3.35
CA ALA A 166 11.50 1.31 -2.24
C ALA A 166 10.85 -0.08 -2.45
N MET A 167 9.58 -0.12 -2.87
CA MET A 167 8.90 -1.39 -3.17
C MET A 167 9.51 -2.13 -4.37
N TYR A 168 9.96 -1.40 -5.39
CA TYR A 168 10.66 -1.99 -6.53
C TYR A 168 11.94 -2.71 -6.10
N VAL A 169 12.69 -2.15 -5.16
CA VAL A 169 13.90 -2.79 -4.60
C VAL A 169 13.55 -4.10 -3.88
N GLU A 170 12.47 -4.13 -3.11
CA GLU A 170 11.98 -5.35 -2.47
C GLU A 170 11.54 -6.40 -3.51
N CYS A 171 10.86 -5.98 -4.57
CA CYS A 171 10.51 -6.86 -5.69
C CYS A 171 11.76 -7.45 -6.38
N GLN A 172 12.83 -6.66 -6.53
CA GLN A 172 14.10 -7.16 -7.07
C GLN A 172 14.74 -8.22 -6.17
N ALA A 173 14.76 -7.99 -4.86
CA ALA A 173 15.28 -8.95 -3.90
C ALA A 173 14.49 -10.28 -3.95
N TRP A 174 13.16 -10.18 -3.95
CA TRP A 174 12.30 -11.35 -4.09
C TRP A 174 12.56 -12.13 -5.39
N LEU A 175 12.70 -11.43 -6.53
CA LEU A 175 12.96 -12.05 -7.83
C LEU A 175 14.28 -12.83 -7.83
N GLN A 176 15.34 -12.26 -7.26
CA GLN A 176 16.64 -12.93 -7.14
C GLN A 176 16.57 -14.21 -6.29
N GLU A 177 15.75 -14.20 -5.23
CA GLU A 177 15.54 -15.39 -4.40
C GLU A 177 14.74 -16.45 -5.13
N ALA A 178 13.70 -16.06 -5.86
CA ALA A 178 12.86 -16.97 -6.65
C ALA A 178 13.67 -17.65 -7.75
N GLU A 179 14.57 -16.92 -8.44
CA GLU A 179 15.45 -17.46 -9.46
C GLU A 179 16.45 -18.48 -8.87
N LYS A 180 17.08 -18.16 -7.74
CA LYS A 180 17.99 -19.08 -7.04
C LYS A 180 17.29 -20.37 -6.55
N ALA A 181 16.01 -20.26 -6.20
CA ALA A 181 15.20 -21.41 -5.77
C ALA A 181 14.83 -22.33 -6.94
N ALA A 182 14.67 -21.77 -8.15
CA ALA A 182 14.34 -22.52 -9.37
C ALA A 182 15.54 -23.28 -9.98
N GLU A 183 16.78 -22.92 -9.60
CA GLU A 183 18.02 -23.57 -10.06
C GLU A 183 18.42 -24.80 -9.23
N LYS A 184 17.73 -25.06 -8.14
CA LYS A 184 17.95 -26.23 -7.22
C LYS A 184 17.02 -27.37 -7.51
#